data_52f5e0bce6c4f28e35534defaabbc221
#
_entry.id   52f5e0bce6c4f28e35534defaabbc221
#
_cell.length_a   1.000
_cell.length_b   1.000
_cell.length_c   1.000
_cell.angle_alpha   90.00
_cell.angle_beta   90.00
_cell.angle_gamma   90.00
#
_symmetry.space_group_name_H-M   'P 1'
#
loop_
_entity.id
_entity.type
_entity.pdbx_description
1 polymer ?
#
loop_
_entity_poly.entity_id
_entity_poly.type
_entity_poly.pdbx_seq_one_letter_code
_entity_poly.pdbx_strand_id
1 'polypeptide(L)'
;LLTDASDGERAILGAMPYQANDVWLHTDASCLPMRRKAWASWNYQLGEDDGARPLVSYNMNILQGVSSPAPFCVSLNPRGRVDESKVLRRFVYHHPVFNQGSIAAQQRRGEICGHQHTHFCGAYWYNGFHEDGVRSALDVARRFGAEL
;
A
#
# COMPACT_ATOMS: atom_id res chain seq x y z
N LEU A 1 -18.45 3.66 -6.89
CA LEU A 1 -18.19 4.31 -8.17
C LEU A 1 -18.97 3.67 -9.33
N LEU A 2 -19.20 2.35 -9.32
CA LEU A 2 -20.08 1.68 -10.25
C LEU A 2 -21.52 1.77 -9.72
N THR A 3 -22.39 2.44 -10.43
CA THR A 3 -23.81 2.59 -10.05
C THR A 3 -24.62 1.36 -10.46
N ASP A 4 -24.16 0.64 -11.47
CA ASP A 4 -24.80 -0.48 -12.14
C ASP A 4 -23.98 -1.79 -12.01
N ALA A 5 -23.17 -1.92 -10.96
CA ALA A 5 -22.35 -3.10 -10.74
C ALA A 5 -23.19 -4.39 -10.75
N SER A 6 -22.75 -5.39 -11.49
CA SER A 6 -23.31 -6.73 -11.47
C SER A 6 -23.07 -7.45 -10.15
N ASP A 7 -23.77 -8.53 -9.88
CA ASP A 7 -23.55 -9.33 -8.67
C ASP A 7 -22.14 -9.95 -8.63
N GLY A 8 -21.59 -10.34 -9.78
CA GLY A 8 -20.23 -10.82 -9.92
C GLY A 8 -19.20 -9.76 -9.55
N GLU A 9 -19.36 -8.53 -10.05
CA GLU A 9 -18.51 -7.39 -9.70
C GLU A 9 -18.59 -7.06 -8.21
N ARG A 10 -19.80 -7.01 -7.64
CA ARG A 10 -19.98 -6.78 -6.19
C ARG A 10 -19.30 -7.86 -5.35
N ALA A 11 -19.45 -9.13 -5.74
CA ALA A 11 -18.89 -10.25 -5.00
C ALA A 11 -17.35 -10.26 -5.07
N ILE A 12 -16.77 -10.07 -6.24
CA ILE A 12 -15.31 -10.14 -6.45
C ILE A 12 -14.61 -8.90 -5.91
N LEU A 13 -15.08 -7.70 -6.25
CA LEU A 13 -14.47 -6.46 -5.78
C LEU A 13 -14.73 -6.23 -4.28
N GLY A 14 -15.90 -6.63 -3.79
CA GLY A 14 -16.24 -6.56 -2.37
C GLY A 14 -15.43 -7.50 -1.48
N ALA A 15 -14.83 -8.56 -2.04
CA ALA A 15 -13.92 -9.45 -1.33
C ALA A 15 -12.50 -8.85 -1.11
N MET A 16 -12.25 -7.64 -1.63
CA MET A 16 -10.98 -6.90 -1.48
C MET A 16 -11.17 -5.72 -0.51
N PRO A 17 -11.16 -5.96 0.82
CA PRO A 17 -11.37 -4.88 1.78
C PRO A 17 -10.19 -3.92 1.80
N TYR A 18 -10.47 -2.68 2.14
CA TYR A 18 -9.48 -1.63 2.33
C TYR A 18 -9.47 -1.19 3.79
N GLN A 19 -8.28 -0.96 4.32
CA GLN A 19 -8.07 -0.46 5.68
C GLN A 19 -7.50 0.95 5.63
N ALA A 20 -8.13 1.86 6.37
CA ALA A 20 -7.57 3.19 6.61
C ALA A 20 -6.34 3.09 7.51
N ASN A 21 -5.27 3.77 7.13
CA ASN A 21 -4.04 3.88 7.89
C ASN A 21 -3.66 5.34 8.05
N ASP A 22 -3.28 5.72 9.28
CA ASP A 22 -2.62 7.00 9.52
C ASP A 22 -1.22 6.93 8.93
N VAL A 23 -0.88 7.94 8.13
CA VAL A 23 0.42 8.02 7.45
C VAL A 23 1.05 9.36 7.78
N TRP A 24 2.18 9.34 8.46
CA TRP A 24 2.88 10.54 8.88
C TRP A 24 4.19 10.71 8.14
N LEU A 25 4.35 11.86 7.50
CA LEU A 25 5.65 12.33 6.99
C LEU A 25 6.34 13.10 8.11
N HIS A 26 7.55 12.71 8.47
CA HIS A 26 8.29 13.29 9.59
C HIS A 26 9.81 13.17 9.41
N THR A 27 10.56 13.84 10.30
CA THR A 27 12.03 13.79 10.34
C THR A 27 12.57 13.09 11.59
N ASP A 28 11.72 12.39 12.32
CA ASP A 28 12.11 11.68 13.53
C ASP A 28 12.83 10.37 13.21
N ALA A 29 14.14 10.32 13.52
CA ALA A 29 14.98 9.14 13.31
C ALA A 29 14.79 8.05 14.38
N SER A 30 14.06 8.31 15.47
CA SER A 30 13.82 7.32 16.53
C SER A 30 13.01 6.11 16.06
N CYS A 31 12.28 6.24 14.94
CA CYS A 31 11.57 5.16 14.26
C CYS A 31 12.48 4.23 13.45
N LEU A 32 13.74 4.59 13.30
CA LEU A 32 14.73 3.82 12.55
C LEU A 32 15.63 3.05 13.54
N PRO A 33 16.31 1.99 13.10
CA PRO A 33 17.27 1.28 13.94
C PRO A 33 18.33 2.21 14.56
N MET A 34 18.74 1.96 15.82
CA MET A 34 19.75 2.76 16.51
C MET A 34 21.07 2.85 15.71
N ARG A 35 21.45 1.78 15.05
CA ARG A 35 22.66 1.73 14.23
C ARG A 35 22.35 2.20 12.80
N ARG A 36 22.89 3.34 12.37
CA ARG A 36 22.69 3.87 11.00
C ARG A 36 23.00 2.85 9.89
N LYS A 37 23.98 1.97 10.10
CA LYS A 37 24.32 0.90 9.15
C LYS A 37 23.20 -0.15 8.97
N ALA A 38 22.24 -0.20 9.88
CA ALA A 38 21.09 -1.08 9.82
C ALA A 38 19.85 -0.40 9.19
N TRP A 39 19.95 0.86 8.80
CA TRP A 39 18.86 1.56 8.14
C TRP A 39 18.60 0.95 6.76
N ALA A 40 17.36 0.66 6.50
CA ALA A 40 16.88 0.16 5.22
C ALA A 40 15.79 1.08 4.67
N SER A 41 15.44 0.91 3.40
CA SER A 41 14.28 1.61 2.80
C SER A 41 13.00 1.34 3.57
N TRP A 42 12.86 0.12 4.11
CA TRP A 42 11.77 -0.32 4.97
C TRP A 42 12.33 -0.73 6.33
N ASN A 43 11.76 -0.18 7.39
CA ASN A 43 12.12 -0.52 8.75
C ASN A 43 10.85 -0.96 9.48
N TYR A 44 10.90 -2.15 10.04
CA TYR A 44 9.76 -2.77 10.72
C TYR A 44 10.07 -2.92 12.19
N GLN A 45 9.33 -2.21 13.04
CA GLN A 45 9.51 -2.26 14.47
C GLN A 45 8.35 -3.03 15.10
N LEU A 46 8.66 -4.13 15.77
CA LEU A 46 7.67 -4.89 16.53
C LEU A 46 7.22 -4.07 17.75
N GLY A 47 5.97 -4.23 18.15
CA GLY A 47 5.48 -3.69 19.42
C GLY A 47 6.06 -4.49 20.59
N GLU A 48 6.17 -3.86 21.75
CA GLU A 48 6.63 -4.52 22.97
C GLU A 48 5.53 -5.43 23.57
N ASP A 49 4.26 -5.17 23.26
CA ASP A 49 3.11 -5.94 23.75
C ASP A 49 2.57 -6.89 22.69
N ASP A 50 2.14 -8.10 23.12
CA ASP A 50 1.37 -9.05 22.29
C ASP A 50 0.07 -8.38 21.82
N GLY A 51 -0.02 -8.08 20.53
CA GLY A 51 -1.16 -7.41 19.91
C GLY A 51 -0.95 -5.95 19.53
N ALA A 52 0.17 -5.32 19.92
CA ALA A 52 0.54 -4.01 19.41
C ALA A 52 0.83 -4.09 17.91
N ARG A 53 0.13 -3.26 17.11
CA ARG A 53 0.40 -3.20 15.67
C ARG A 53 1.85 -2.77 15.43
N PRO A 54 2.55 -3.46 14.53
CA PRO A 54 3.92 -3.07 14.19
C PRO A 54 3.94 -1.68 13.58
N LEU A 55 5.04 -0.97 13.82
CA LEU A 55 5.34 0.28 13.15
C LEU A 55 6.16 0.00 11.90
N VAL A 56 5.64 0.43 10.76
CA VAL A 56 6.38 0.40 9.49
C VAL A 56 6.83 1.80 9.17
N SER A 57 8.14 2.01 9.03
CA SER A 57 8.73 3.29 8.68
C SER A 57 9.58 3.17 7.42
N TYR A 58 9.21 3.91 6.39
CA TYR A 58 9.99 4.06 5.17
C TYR A 58 11.02 5.15 5.37
N ASN A 59 12.29 4.87 5.07
CA ASN A 59 13.33 5.88 4.97
C ASN A 59 13.39 6.37 3.52
N MET A 60 12.84 7.56 3.28
CA MET A 60 12.72 8.11 1.93
C MET A 60 14.07 8.52 1.34
N ASN A 61 15.06 8.84 2.18
CA ASN A 61 16.42 9.14 1.72
C ASN A 61 17.06 7.93 1.02
N ILE A 62 16.86 6.73 1.60
CA ILE A 62 17.35 5.50 1.00
C ILE A 62 16.44 5.07 -0.16
N LEU A 63 15.12 5.10 0.06
CA LEU A 63 14.15 4.59 -0.92
C LEU A 63 14.15 5.38 -2.23
N GLN A 64 14.30 6.70 -2.16
CA GLN A 64 14.22 7.59 -3.32
C GLN A 64 15.53 8.34 -3.62
N GLY A 65 16.61 8.04 -2.91
CA GLY A 65 17.90 8.71 -3.12
C GLY A 65 17.90 10.20 -2.72
N VAL A 66 17.03 10.60 -1.78
CA VAL A 66 16.92 11.99 -1.34
C VAL A 66 18.13 12.37 -0.49
N SER A 67 18.90 13.36 -0.92
CA SER A 67 20.00 13.93 -0.13
C SER A 67 19.48 14.98 0.83
N SER A 68 19.60 14.73 2.14
CA SER A 68 19.17 15.65 3.18
C SER A 68 19.94 15.43 4.48
N PRO A 69 20.21 16.48 5.27
CA PRO A 69 20.86 16.35 6.58
C PRO A 69 20.03 15.53 7.59
N ALA A 70 18.71 15.60 7.51
CA ALA A 70 17.79 14.83 8.32
C ALA A 70 17.12 13.74 7.49
N PRO A 71 16.75 12.58 8.09
CA PRO A 71 15.99 11.58 7.39
C PRO A 71 14.56 12.07 7.16
N PHE A 72 14.04 11.87 5.97
CA PHE A 72 12.60 11.92 5.72
C PHE A 72 12.02 10.53 5.90
N CYS A 73 11.11 10.40 6.85
CA CYS A 73 10.44 9.14 7.15
C CYS A 73 8.95 9.24 6.83
N VAL A 74 8.40 8.16 6.30
CA VAL A 74 6.95 7.97 6.18
C VAL A 74 6.59 6.76 7.03
N SER A 75 5.83 6.99 8.10
CA SER A 75 5.44 5.93 9.04
C SER A 75 3.94 5.66 9.00
N LEU A 76 3.58 4.39 9.01
CA LEU A 76 2.19 3.93 9.05
C LEU A 76 1.80 3.65 10.51
N ASN A 77 0.68 4.23 10.92
CA ASN A 77 0.08 4.05 12.25
C ASN A 77 1.07 4.29 13.42
N PRO A 78 1.81 5.42 13.41
CA PRO A 78 2.91 5.66 14.36
C PRO A 78 2.48 5.78 15.82
N ARG A 79 1.22 6.17 16.13
CA ARG A 79 0.55 6.15 17.43
C ARG A 79 1.47 6.48 18.63
N GLY A 80 1.94 7.73 18.71
CA GLY A 80 2.76 8.18 19.83
C GLY A 80 4.23 7.72 19.81
N ARG A 81 4.65 7.00 18.75
CA ARG A 81 6.05 6.56 18.58
C ARG A 81 6.90 7.57 17.78
N VAL A 82 6.30 8.63 17.27
CA VAL A 82 6.94 9.71 16.54
C VAL A 82 6.81 10.99 17.35
N ASP A 83 7.90 11.71 17.51
CA ASP A 83 7.92 13.04 18.11
C ASP A 83 7.07 13.98 17.25
N GLU A 84 5.99 14.50 17.85
CA GLU A 84 5.03 15.36 17.15
C GLU A 84 5.65 16.65 16.62
N SER A 85 6.68 17.17 17.27
CA SER A 85 7.40 18.37 16.84
C SER A 85 8.17 18.17 15.53
N LYS A 86 8.42 16.90 15.15
CA LYS A 86 9.12 16.53 13.91
C LYS A 86 8.18 16.11 12.79
N VAL A 87 6.86 16.13 13.03
CA VAL A 87 5.87 15.77 12.03
C VAL A 87 5.69 16.93 11.05
N LEU A 88 5.91 16.65 9.77
CA LEU A 88 5.74 17.60 8.68
C LEU A 88 4.31 17.57 8.13
N ARG A 89 3.73 16.37 8.00
CA ARG A 89 2.39 16.21 7.46
C ARG A 89 1.74 14.88 7.88
N ARG A 90 0.42 14.90 7.98
CA ARG A 90 -0.40 13.70 8.29
C ARG A 90 -1.38 13.47 7.14
N PHE A 91 -1.57 12.19 6.81
CA PHE A 91 -2.49 11.72 5.78
C PHE A 91 -3.28 10.53 6.32
N VAL A 92 -4.40 10.24 5.68
CA VAL A 92 -5.08 8.96 5.81
C VAL A 92 -5.06 8.29 4.45
N TYR A 93 -4.41 7.13 4.36
CA TYR A 93 -4.39 6.31 3.15
C TYR A 93 -5.10 4.99 3.38
N HIS A 94 -5.84 4.57 2.37
CA HIS A 94 -6.53 3.29 2.39
C HIS A 94 -5.70 2.28 1.61
N HIS A 95 -5.30 1.19 2.28
CA HIS A 95 -4.53 0.13 1.67
C HIS A 95 -5.37 -1.14 1.57
N PRO A 96 -5.24 -1.93 0.49
CA PRO A 96 -5.90 -3.22 0.38
C PRO A 96 -5.41 -4.16 1.48
N VAL A 97 -6.33 -4.94 2.02
CA VAL A 97 -6.02 -5.98 3.01
C VAL A 97 -6.08 -7.34 2.32
N PHE A 98 -4.95 -8.03 2.32
CA PHE A 98 -4.85 -9.37 1.73
C PHE A 98 -5.26 -10.42 2.75
N ASN A 99 -6.29 -11.16 2.43
CA ASN A 99 -6.79 -12.31 3.17
C ASN A 99 -7.14 -13.45 2.20
N GLN A 100 -7.56 -14.60 2.71
CA GLN A 100 -7.91 -15.73 1.86
C GLN A 100 -9.02 -15.41 0.85
N GLY A 101 -9.99 -14.60 1.24
CA GLY A 101 -11.08 -14.16 0.36
C GLY A 101 -10.59 -13.28 -0.78
N SER A 102 -9.72 -12.28 -0.49
CA SER A 102 -9.16 -11.41 -1.51
C SER A 102 -8.24 -12.16 -2.48
N ILE A 103 -7.44 -13.11 -1.98
CA ILE A 103 -6.58 -13.96 -2.82
C ILE A 103 -7.44 -14.84 -3.75
N ALA A 104 -8.52 -15.43 -3.24
CA ALA A 104 -9.45 -16.19 -4.05
C ALA A 104 -10.15 -15.30 -5.10
N ALA A 105 -10.52 -14.07 -4.74
CA ALA A 105 -11.13 -13.11 -5.65
C ALA A 105 -10.19 -12.66 -6.77
N GLN A 106 -8.88 -12.53 -6.50
CA GLN A 106 -7.88 -12.23 -7.53
C GLN A 106 -7.90 -13.24 -8.69
N GLN A 107 -8.08 -14.52 -8.39
CA GLN A 107 -8.13 -15.60 -9.40
C GLN A 107 -9.38 -15.49 -10.29
N ARG A 108 -10.40 -14.80 -9.83
CA ARG A 108 -11.69 -14.64 -10.50
C ARG A 108 -11.79 -13.34 -11.33
N ARG A 109 -10.70 -12.56 -11.45
CA ARG A 109 -10.66 -11.29 -12.21
C ARG A 109 -11.23 -11.44 -13.62
N GLY A 110 -10.97 -12.56 -14.28
CA GLY A 110 -11.44 -12.85 -15.63
C GLY A 110 -12.96 -12.92 -15.76
N GLU A 111 -13.68 -13.21 -14.68
CA GLU A 111 -15.14 -13.31 -14.67
C GLU A 111 -15.84 -11.95 -14.81
N ILE A 112 -15.14 -10.85 -14.45
CA ILE A 112 -15.70 -9.50 -14.47
C ILE A 112 -14.99 -8.57 -15.45
N CYS A 113 -13.75 -8.86 -15.82
CA CYS A 113 -12.93 -7.99 -16.64
C CYS A 113 -13.25 -8.18 -18.13
N GLY A 114 -13.74 -7.14 -18.80
CA GLY A 114 -14.16 -7.16 -20.21
C GLY A 114 -15.67 -7.32 -20.42
N HIS A 115 -16.45 -7.43 -19.34
CA HIS A 115 -17.90 -7.41 -19.41
C HIS A 115 -18.41 -5.97 -19.44
N GLN A 116 -19.46 -5.69 -20.20
CA GLN A 116 -20.08 -4.37 -20.35
C GLN A 116 -19.05 -3.26 -20.65
N HIS A 117 -18.02 -3.58 -21.45
CA HIS A 117 -16.91 -2.67 -21.79
C HIS A 117 -16.13 -2.15 -20.59
N THR A 118 -16.21 -2.84 -19.44
CA THR A 118 -15.55 -2.43 -18.19
C THR A 118 -14.37 -3.35 -17.87
N HIS A 119 -13.25 -2.74 -17.52
CA HIS A 119 -12.04 -3.46 -17.11
C HIS A 119 -11.54 -2.94 -15.77
N PHE A 120 -11.00 -3.83 -14.97
CA PHE A 120 -10.53 -3.52 -13.63
C PHE A 120 -9.03 -3.71 -13.54
N CYS A 121 -8.30 -2.65 -13.16
CA CYS A 121 -6.88 -2.71 -12.85
C CYS A 121 -6.60 -2.07 -11.49
N GLY A 122 -5.47 -2.39 -10.91
CA GLY A 122 -5.03 -1.89 -9.61
C GLY A 122 -4.07 -2.86 -8.94
N ALA A 123 -3.26 -2.35 -8.01
CA ALA A 123 -2.28 -3.15 -7.30
C ALA A 123 -2.91 -4.30 -6.49
N TYR A 124 -4.17 -4.17 -6.10
CA TYR A 124 -4.93 -5.20 -5.37
C TYR A 124 -5.15 -6.51 -6.14
N TRP A 125 -4.91 -6.53 -7.46
CA TRP A 125 -4.95 -7.76 -8.25
C TRP A 125 -3.70 -8.64 -8.10
N TYR A 126 -2.67 -8.15 -7.42
CA TYR A 126 -1.40 -8.83 -7.13
C TYR A 126 -1.01 -8.63 -5.66
N ASN A 127 0.23 -8.19 -5.39
CA ASN A 127 0.76 -8.07 -4.02
C ASN A 127 0.60 -6.67 -3.39
N GLY A 128 0.03 -5.71 -4.12
CA GLY A 128 -0.25 -4.38 -3.62
C GLY A 128 0.86 -3.35 -3.79
N PHE A 129 1.93 -3.67 -4.52
CA PHE A 129 3.01 -2.74 -4.81
C PHE A 129 2.71 -1.86 -6.03
N HIS A 130 3.45 -0.76 -6.19
CA HIS A 130 3.29 0.14 -7.34
C HIS A 130 3.47 -0.60 -8.68
N GLU A 131 4.47 -1.48 -8.77
CA GLU A 131 4.72 -2.31 -9.95
C GLU A 131 3.54 -3.24 -10.26
N ASP A 132 2.86 -3.74 -9.24
CA ASP A 132 1.65 -4.56 -9.42
C ASP A 132 0.51 -3.75 -10.04
N GLY A 133 0.42 -2.46 -9.70
CA GLY A 133 -0.50 -1.53 -10.33
C GLY A 133 -0.23 -1.38 -11.83
N VAL A 134 1.04 -1.16 -12.21
CA VAL A 134 1.48 -1.08 -13.60
C VAL A 134 1.22 -2.41 -14.32
N ARG A 135 1.65 -3.52 -13.75
CA ARG A 135 1.42 -4.87 -14.30
C ARG A 135 -0.07 -5.11 -14.56
N SER A 136 -0.90 -4.77 -13.61
CA SER A 136 -2.35 -4.93 -13.73
C SER A 136 -2.95 -4.06 -14.84
N ALA A 137 -2.44 -2.84 -15.02
CA ALA A 137 -2.84 -1.96 -16.12
C ALA A 137 -2.41 -2.52 -17.48
N LEU A 138 -1.20 -3.08 -17.58
CA LEU A 138 -0.70 -3.74 -18.79
C LEU A 138 -1.53 -4.95 -19.17
N ASP A 139 -2.01 -5.74 -18.20
CA ASP A 139 -2.92 -6.86 -18.49
C ASP A 139 -4.21 -6.41 -19.16
N VAL A 140 -4.70 -5.21 -18.81
CA VAL A 140 -5.85 -4.61 -19.47
C VAL A 140 -5.46 -4.06 -20.86
N ALA A 141 -4.35 -3.33 -20.95
CA ALA A 141 -3.88 -2.72 -22.20
C ALA A 141 -3.66 -3.75 -23.32
N ARG A 142 -3.08 -4.92 -22.97
CA ARG A 142 -2.89 -6.03 -23.91
C ARG A 142 -4.18 -6.54 -24.54
N ARG A 143 -5.31 -6.44 -23.84
CA ARG A 143 -6.62 -6.81 -24.41
C ARG A 143 -7.06 -5.87 -25.53
N PHE A 144 -6.46 -4.68 -25.61
CA PHE A 144 -6.67 -3.69 -26.68
C PHE A 144 -5.53 -3.66 -27.70
N GLY A 145 -4.59 -4.64 -27.63
CA GLY A 145 -3.45 -4.73 -28.54
C GLY A 145 -2.34 -3.72 -28.26
N ALA A 146 -2.35 -3.08 -27.08
CA ALA A 146 -1.28 -2.18 -26.67
C ALA A 146 -0.18 -2.97 -25.93
N GLU A 147 1.07 -2.76 -26.33
CA GLU A 147 2.29 -3.26 -25.69
C GLU A 147 3.15 -2.06 -25.29
N LEU A 148 3.81 -2.15 -24.12
CA LEU A 148 4.86 -1.22 -23.67
C LEU A 148 6.21 -1.85 -23.85
#